data_13d2b3c765fa79973863f854ca456d81
#
_entry.id   13d2b3c765fa79973863f854ca456d81
#
_cell.length_a   1.000
_cell.length_b   1.000
_cell.length_c   1.000
_cell.angle_alpha   90.00
_cell.angle_beta   90.00
_cell.angle_gamma   90.00
#
_symmetry.space_group_name_H-M   'P 1'
#
loop_
_entity.id
_entity.type
_entity.pdbx_description
1 polymer ?
#
loop_
_entity_poly.entity_id
_entity_poly.type
_entity_poly.pdbx_seq_one_letter_code
_entity_poly.pdbx_strand_id
1 'polypeptide(L)'
;MDEMLMITNYSDFLLRSILKKKVARDACLLPWALALLMVSACAAEKVTPSLLEIRPQHEKEWEANPRDVANVLNATAQELWIYFPQRKLPPINVVPKGGPITLFERGPNGEIQIKLNTGKTFWAQYAYQFSHELCHALCDCKPHENPNHWFEESLCETASLFTLRKMAGTWNTAPPYPNWKDYSKSLNAYADERIKLGKLPAGTSFPRWFADNERDMRLNSVDRARNNIVAGVLLPLFEADPKMWEAVTYLNTEKLTKLYSLKQYFEAWSRNSEPRHRAFIASVTKQFDE
;
A
#
# COMPACT_ATOMS: atom_id res chain seq x y z
N MET A 1 -35.38 1.07 47.03
CA MET A 1 -35.07 1.57 48.36
C MET A 1 -33.91 0.72 48.84
N ASP A 2 -32.77 1.43 49.08
CA ASP A 2 -31.55 0.91 49.69
C ASP A 2 -30.63 -0.02 48.86
N GLU A 3 -29.79 0.64 48.07
CA GLU A 3 -28.36 0.26 47.87
C GLU A 3 -27.63 1.40 47.16
N MET A 4 -27.47 2.49 47.91
CA MET A 4 -26.62 3.62 47.49
C MET A 4 -26.04 4.32 48.71
N LEU A 5 -25.09 3.67 49.38
CA LEU A 5 -24.29 4.27 50.47
C LEU A 5 -23.17 3.32 50.92
N MET A 6 -22.09 3.21 50.13
CA MET A 6 -20.78 2.76 50.66
C MET A 6 -19.64 2.94 49.62
N ILE A 7 -19.36 4.14 49.18
CA ILE A 7 -18.05 4.49 48.56
C ILE A 7 -17.78 5.98 48.88
N THR A 8 -17.58 6.30 50.16
CA THR A 8 -16.97 7.59 50.56
C THR A 8 -16.33 7.42 51.94
N ASN A 9 -15.19 6.70 52.01
CA ASN A 9 -14.32 6.71 53.23
C ASN A 9 -12.96 6.08 53.01
N TYR A 10 -12.29 6.28 51.87
CA TYR A 10 -10.92 5.80 51.71
C TYR A 10 -9.89 6.88 51.33
N SER A 11 -10.29 8.12 51.14
CA SER A 11 -9.38 9.21 50.77
C SER A 11 -8.91 10.09 51.97
N ASP A 12 -9.54 9.98 53.14
CA ASP A 12 -9.20 10.84 54.28
C ASP A 12 -8.17 10.25 55.25
N PHE A 13 -7.75 9.00 55.09
CA PHE A 13 -6.80 8.36 56.00
C PHE A 13 -5.33 8.53 55.57
N LEU A 14 -5.03 8.89 54.36
CA LEU A 14 -3.66 9.06 53.85
C LEU A 14 -3.10 10.48 53.92
N LEU A 15 -3.91 11.48 54.22
CA LEU A 15 -3.50 12.90 54.28
C LEU A 15 -3.14 13.40 55.66
N ARG A 16 -3.32 12.61 56.76
CA ARG A 16 -3.02 13.00 58.14
C ARG A 16 -1.75 12.42 58.74
N SER A 17 -0.98 11.62 57.95
CA SER A 17 0.25 10.98 58.47
C SER A 17 1.57 11.69 58.12
N ILE A 18 1.56 12.76 57.34
CA ILE A 18 2.80 13.39 56.84
C ILE A 18 3.08 14.76 57.51
N LEU A 19 2.31 15.19 58.48
CA LEU A 19 2.47 16.52 59.10
C LEU A 19 2.76 16.46 60.60
N LYS A 20 3.72 15.64 61.07
CA LYS A 20 4.34 15.81 62.37
C LYS A 20 5.71 15.14 62.45
N LYS A 21 6.75 15.79 62.01
CA LYS A 21 8.06 15.79 62.66
C LYS A 21 8.80 17.07 62.35
N LYS A 22 8.97 17.81 63.38
CA LYS A 22 9.58 19.13 63.47
C LYS A 22 11.10 18.99 63.69
N VAL A 23 11.86 19.78 62.92
CA VAL A 23 13.05 20.57 63.28
C VAL A 23 14.24 19.92 64.04
N ALA A 24 15.39 19.87 63.33
CA ALA A 24 16.66 20.42 63.85
C ALA A 24 17.69 20.60 62.72
N ARG A 25 18.24 21.77 62.68
CA ARG A 25 19.40 22.38 62.03
C ARG A 25 20.52 21.41 61.65
N ASP A 26 21.06 21.58 60.42
CA ASP A 26 22.38 22.19 60.26
C ASP A 26 22.64 22.49 58.77
N ALA A 27 23.28 23.65 58.54
CA ALA A 27 23.58 24.22 57.25
C ALA A 27 24.71 23.44 56.53
N CYS A 28 24.49 23.07 55.27
CA CYS A 28 25.57 22.89 54.31
C CYS A 28 25.10 23.24 52.92
N LEU A 29 25.69 24.30 52.39
CA LEU A 29 25.45 24.86 51.08
C LEU A 29 25.97 23.90 49.98
N LEU A 30 25.09 23.39 49.16
CA LEU A 30 25.44 22.82 47.83
C LEU A 30 24.38 23.27 46.80
N PRO A 31 24.79 23.76 45.63
CA PRO A 31 23.85 24.27 44.66
C PRO A 31 23.11 23.12 43.96
N TRP A 32 21.82 23.07 44.08
CA TRP A 32 20.96 22.18 43.31
C TRP A 32 20.93 22.67 41.85
N ALA A 33 21.67 21.96 40.98
CA ALA A 33 21.52 22.05 39.58
C ALA A 33 20.12 21.49 39.21
N LEU A 34 19.21 22.35 38.86
CA LEU A 34 17.91 22.01 38.30
C LEU A 34 18.15 21.43 36.89
N ALA A 35 18.23 20.11 36.79
CA ALA A 35 18.22 19.43 35.50
C ALA A 35 16.80 19.54 34.90
N LEU A 36 16.58 20.59 34.10
CA LEU A 36 15.43 20.67 33.21
C LEU A 36 15.59 19.53 32.19
N LEU A 37 14.86 18.43 32.38
CA LEU A 37 14.62 17.44 31.34
C LEU A 37 13.77 18.10 30.24
N MET A 38 14.45 18.68 29.27
CA MET A 38 13.86 19.03 27.98
C MET A 38 13.48 17.71 27.30
N VAL A 39 12.25 17.26 27.52
CA VAL A 39 11.63 16.28 26.64
C VAL A 39 11.42 17.01 25.31
N SER A 40 12.41 16.91 24.43
CA SER A 40 12.26 17.32 23.04
C SER A 40 11.23 16.40 22.44
N ALA A 41 9.97 16.81 22.42
CA ALA A 41 8.96 16.17 21.60
C ALA A 41 9.41 16.37 20.15
N CYS A 42 10.09 15.37 19.61
CA CYS A 42 10.36 15.30 18.18
C CYS A 42 8.99 15.18 17.51
N ALA A 43 8.40 16.31 17.16
CA ALA A 43 7.23 16.34 16.30
C ALA A 43 7.68 15.67 14.99
N ALA A 44 7.20 14.48 14.75
CA ALA A 44 7.40 13.81 13.48
C ALA A 44 6.85 14.75 12.40
N GLU A 45 7.75 15.32 11.63
CA GLU A 45 7.42 16.18 10.51
C GLU A 45 6.48 15.38 9.61
N LYS A 46 5.27 15.86 9.39
CA LYS A 46 4.33 15.23 8.46
C LYS A 46 4.92 15.39 7.06
N VAL A 47 5.68 14.40 6.62
CA VAL A 47 6.17 14.36 5.24
C VAL A 47 4.97 14.27 4.32
N THR A 48 4.66 15.36 3.66
CA THR A 48 3.64 15.39 2.62
C THR A 48 4.22 14.70 1.40
N PRO A 49 3.57 13.66 0.84
CA PRO A 49 4.05 13.01 -0.38
C PRO A 49 4.27 14.05 -1.49
N SER A 50 5.36 13.89 -2.25
CA SER A 50 5.59 14.73 -3.42
C SER A 50 4.43 14.55 -4.41
N LEU A 51 4.08 15.61 -5.13
CA LEU A 51 3.04 15.51 -6.15
C LEU A 51 3.52 14.57 -7.28
N LEU A 52 2.74 13.54 -7.58
CA LEU A 52 2.95 12.68 -8.73
C LEU A 52 2.38 13.35 -9.97
N GLU A 53 3.21 13.56 -10.98
CA GLU A 53 2.79 14.22 -12.22
C GLU A 53 2.29 13.18 -13.24
N ILE A 54 0.98 13.14 -13.47
CA ILE A 54 0.32 12.24 -14.42
C ILE A 54 -0.14 13.06 -15.62
N ARG A 55 0.29 12.66 -16.82
CA ARG A 55 0.04 13.33 -18.10
C ARG A 55 -0.74 12.42 -19.04
N PRO A 56 -2.10 12.39 -18.97
CA PRO A 56 -2.87 11.74 -20.01
C PRO A 56 -2.59 12.44 -21.33
N GLN A 57 -2.15 11.67 -22.32
CA GLN A 57 -1.91 12.21 -23.65
C GLN A 57 -3.23 12.50 -24.35
N HIS A 58 -3.26 13.55 -25.17
CA HIS A 58 -4.45 13.93 -25.93
C HIS A 58 -4.68 12.96 -27.08
N GLU A 59 -5.40 11.88 -26.81
CA GLU A 59 -5.74 10.86 -27.77
C GLU A 59 -7.27 10.80 -27.99
N LYS A 60 -7.72 10.68 -29.24
CA LYS A 60 -9.14 10.55 -29.56
C LYS A 60 -9.75 9.25 -29.00
N GLU A 61 -8.93 8.25 -28.88
CA GLU A 61 -9.28 6.92 -28.39
C GLU A 61 -9.75 6.87 -26.94
N TRP A 62 -9.52 7.93 -26.14
CA TRP A 62 -10.16 8.03 -24.84
C TRP A 62 -11.70 8.06 -24.94
N GLU A 63 -12.24 8.63 -26.01
CA GLU A 63 -13.69 8.85 -26.18
C GLU A 63 -14.34 9.46 -24.92
N ALA A 64 -13.59 10.27 -24.18
CA ALA A 64 -13.96 10.90 -22.92
C ALA A 64 -13.38 12.30 -22.83
N ASN A 65 -13.90 13.11 -21.93
CA ASN A 65 -13.37 14.44 -21.68
C ASN A 65 -11.95 14.32 -21.08
N PRO A 66 -10.91 14.98 -21.63
CA PRO A 66 -9.54 14.91 -21.13
C PRO A 66 -9.38 15.28 -19.66
N ARG A 67 -10.19 16.23 -19.17
CA ARG A 67 -10.18 16.64 -17.76
C ARG A 67 -10.71 15.53 -16.86
N ASP A 68 -11.73 14.80 -17.30
CA ASP A 68 -12.31 13.70 -16.55
C ASP A 68 -11.32 12.53 -16.47
N VAL A 69 -10.65 12.21 -17.58
CA VAL A 69 -9.57 11.22 -17.62
C VAL A 69 -8.45 11.60 -16.63
N ALA A 70 -8.00 12.85 -16.67
CA ALA A 70 -6.97 13.34 -15.75
C ALA A 70 -7.43 13.21 -14.29
N ASN A 71 -8.66 13.58 -13.97
CA ASN A 71 -9.20 13.48 -12.61
C ASN A 71 -9.29 12.03 -12.11
N VAL A 72 -9.72 11.11 -12.97
CA VAL A 72 -9.77 9.68 -12.60
C VAL A 72 -8.38 9.13 -12.35
N LEU A 73 -7.42 9.37 -13.23
CA LEU A 73 -6.05 8.87 -13.09
C LEU A 73 -5.37 9.47 -11.84
N ASN A 74 -5.56 10.76 -11.58
CA ASN A 74 -5.02 11.39 -10.37
C ASN A 74 -5.68 10.86 -9.10
N ALA A 75 -7.01 10.70 -9.08
CA ALA A 75 -7.72 10.10 -7.94
C ALA A 75 -7.24 8.66 -7.69
N THR A 76 -7.07 7.86 -8.75
CA THR A 76 -6.53 6.51 -8.67
C THR A 76 -5.13 6.48 -8.07
N ALA A 77 -4.23 7.31 -8.59
CA ALA A 77 -2.86 7.39 -8.09
C ALA A 77 -2.82 7.76 -6.62
N GLN A 78 -3.64 8.72 -6.20
CA GLN A 78 -3.63 9.23 -4.83
C GLN A 78 -3.91 8.15 -3.79
N GLU A 79 -4.79 7.17 -4.09
CA GLU A 79 -5.13 6.09 -3.15
C GLU A 79 -3.94 5.18 -2.83
N LEU A 80 -2.95 5.11 -3.71
CA LEU A 80 -1.73 4.33 -3.51
C LEU A 80 -0.54 5.21 -3.14
N TRP A 81 -0.36 6.36 -3.80
CA TRP A 81 0.80 7.23 -3.67
C TRP A 81 1.00 7.80 -2.27
N ILE A 82 -0.06 8.00 -1.50
CA ILE A 82 0.01 8.50 -0.11
C ILE A 82 0.87 7.62 0.81
N TYR A 83 1.10 6.36 0.44
CA TYR A 83 1.92 5.41 1.20
C TYR A 83 3.40 5.43 0.79
N PHE A 84 3.81 6.33 -0.11
CA PHE A 84 5.17 6.48 -0.61
C PHE A 84 5.73 7.89 -0.35
N PRO A 85 5.79 8.34 0.91
CA PRO A 85 6.03 9.74 1.25
C PRO A 85 7.40 10.25 0.81
N GLN A 86 8.40 9.37 0.68
CA GLN A 86 9.76 9.73 0.27
C GLN A 86 10.09 9.36 -1.17
N ARG A 87 9.20 8.66 -1.85
CA ARG A 87 9.43 8.22 -3.23
C ARG A 87 9.29 9.40 -4.20
N LYS A 88 10.15 9.41 -5.20
CA LYS A 88 10.06 10.34 -6.34
C LYS A 88 9.98 9.49 -7.61
N LEU A 89 9.03 9.79 -8.46
CA LEU A 89 8.92 9.22 -9.79
C LEU A 89 9.02 10.33 -10.83
N PRO A 90 9.60 10.05 -12.01
CA PRO A 90 9.45 10.93 -13.15
C PRO A 90 7.98 11.12 -13.53
N PRO A 91 7.64 12.16 -14.30
CA PRO A 91 6.29 12.29 -14.85
C PRO A 91 5.84 11.02 -15.57
N ILE A 92 4.55 10.72 -15.52
CA ILE A 92 3.96 9.52 -16.10
C ILE A 92 3.08 9.95 -17.29
N ASN A 93 3.47 9.56 -18.50
CA ASN A 93 2.65 9.69 -19.68
C ASN A 93 1.70 8.49 -19.78
N VAL A 94 0.41 8.74 -20.04
CA VAL A 94 -0.61 7.68 -20.12
C VAL A 94 -1.36 7.80 -21.43
N VAL A 95 -1.50 6.67 -22.15
CA VAL A 95 -2.27 6.56 -23.41
C VAL A 95 -3.37 5.50 -23.32
N PRO A 96 -4.48 5.60 -24.10
CA PRO A 96 -5.69 4.78 -23.94
C PRO A 96 -5.61 3.38 -24.53
N LYS A 97 -4.62 3.07 -25.36
CA LYS A 97 -4.56 1.80 -26.10
C LYS A 97 -3.15 1.21 -26.20
N GLY A 98 -3.10 -0.06 -26.52
CA GLY A 98 -1.85 -0.83 -26.65
C GLY A 98 -1.32 -1.40 -25.34
N GLY A 99 -2.15 -1.40 -24.30
CA GLY A 99 -1.87 -1.93 -22.97
C GLY A 99 -2.93 -2.96 -22.51
N PRO A 100 -3.09 -3.16 -21.16
CA PRO A 100 -2.33 -2.44 -20.15
C PRO A 100 -0.86 -2.88 -20.10
N ILE A 101 0.06 -1.92 -19.99
CA ILE A 101 1.49 -2.16 -19.87
C ILE A 101 2.26 -0.91 -19.43
N THR A 102 3.23 -1.08 -18.52
CA THR A 102 4.26 -0.09 -18.22
C THR A 102 5.51 -0.42 -19.03
N LEU A 103 5.93 0.49 -19.90
CA LEU A 103 7.08 0.27 -20.76
C LEU A 103 8.38 0.43 -19.98
N PHE A 104 9.36 -0.44 -20.26
CA PHE A 104 10.72 -0.27 -19.76
C PHE A 104 11.41 0.95 -20.38
N GLU A 105 11.09 1.24 -21.65
CA GLU A 105 11.61 2.40 -22.36
C GLU A 105 10.98 3.69 -21.82
N ARG A 106 11.81 4.65 -21.49
CA ARG A 106 11.40 5.96 -21.01
C ARG A 106 11.13 6.91 -22.17
N GLY A 107 10.27 7.90 -21.92
CA GLY A 107 10.06 9.00 -22.84
C GLY A 107 11.32 9.88 -22.99
N PRO A 108 11.29 10.84 -23.94
CA PRO A 108 12.44 11.67 -24.30
C PRO A 108 13.09 12.44 -23.15
N ASN A 109 12.29 12.81 -22.13
CA ASN A 109 12.75 13.53 -20.93
C ASN A 109 12.78 12.63 -19.69
N GLY A 110 12.79 11.30 -19.86
CA GLY A 110 12.83 10.33 -18.78
C GLY A 110 11.46 9.94 -18.22
N GLU A 111 10.35 10.35 -18.87
CA GLU A 111 9.00 10.03 -18.43
C GLU A 111 8.75 8.52 -18.41
N ILE A 112 7.98 8.05 -17.44
CA ILE A 112 7.41 6.71 -17.43
C ILE A 112 6.30 6.65 -18.49
N GLN A 113 6.25 5.57 -19.25
CA GLN A 113 5.26 5.38 -20.31
C GLN A 113 4.29 4.26 -19.90
N ILE A 114 3.03 4.61 -19.70
CA ILE A 114 1.95 3.66 -19.38
C ILE A 114 0.95 3.66 -20.53
N LYS A 115 0.63 2.46 -21.02
CA LYS A 115 -0.45 2.24 -21.97
C LYS A 115 -1.57 1.52 -21.26
N LEU A 116 -2.79 1.98 -21.43
CA LEU A 116 -4.00 1.31 -20.95
C LEU A 116 -4.74 0.67 -22.15
N ASN A 117 -5.80 -0.04 -21.85
CA ASN A 117 -6.76 -0.56 -22.83
C ASN A 117 -8.16 -0.28 -22.31
N THR A 118 -8.51 0.99 -22.24
CA THR A 118 -9.79 1.48 -21.71
C THR A 118 -10.14 2.83 -22.35
N GLY A 119 -11.40 3.22 -22.26
CA GLY A 119 -11.89 4.49 -22.80
C GLY A 119 -13.28 4.82 -22.26
N LYS A 120 -13.91 5.85 -22.82
CA LYS A 120 -15.25 6.31 -22.42
C LYS A 120 -15.29 6.62 -20.92
N THR A 121 -16.39 6.29 -20.26
CA THR A 121 -16.60 6.52 -18.82
C THR A 121 -16.45 5.26 -17.99
N PHE A 122 -15.64 4.30 -18.45
CA PHE A 122 -15.36 3.06 -17.71
C PHE A 122 -14.34 3.29 -16.57
N TRP A 123 -14.62 4.26 -15.68
CA TRP A 123 -13.68 4.74 -14.65
C TRP A 123 -13.12 3.64 -13.76
N ALA A 124 -13.89 2.58 -13.47
CA ALA A 124 -13.40 1.44 -12.73
C ALA A 124 -12.30 0.68 -13.48
N GLN A 125 -12.38 0.59 -14.82
CA GLN A 125 -11.32 -0.02 -15.62
C GLN A 125 -10.08 0.86 -15.68
N TYR A 126 -10.24 2.19 -15.73
CA TYR A 126 -9.12 3.13 -15.61
C TYR A 126 -8.39 2.91 -14.28
N ALA A 127 -9.14 2.91 -13.17
CA ALA A 127 -8.58 2.73 -11.85
C ALA A 127 -7.85 1.39 -11.71
N TYR A 128 -8.47 0.30 -12.18
CA TYR A 128 -7.92 -1.04 -12.12
C TYR A 128 -6.62 -1.18 -12.93
N GLN A 129 -6.64 -0.78 -14.20
CA GLN A 129 -5.48 -0.90 -15.07
C GLN A 129 -4.36 0.06 -14.66
N PHE A 130 -4.70 1.31 -14.37
CA PHE A 130 -3.68 2.30 -14.06
C PHE A 130 -2.97 2.01 -12.72
N SER A 131 -3.68 1.54 -11.69
CA SER A 131 -3.02 1.16 -10.43
C SER A 131 -2.14 -0.09 -10.57
N HIS A 132 -2.49 -1.03 -11.44
CA HIS A 132 -1.61 -2.15 -11.81
C HIS A 132 -0.29 -1.63 -12.39
N GLU A 133 -0.39 -0.80 -13.42
CA GLU A 133 0.78 -0.27 -14.13
C GLU A 133 1.60 0.70 -13.26
N LEU A 134 0.94 1.47 -12.40
CA LEU A 134 1.63 2.30 -11.42
C LEU A 134 2.41 1.46 -10.41
N CYS A 135 1.88 0.30 -10.00
CA CYS A 135 2.57 -0.61 -9.10
C CYS A 135 3.86 -1.15 -9.72
N HIS A 136 3.88 -1.51 -11.00
CA HIS A 136 5.14 -1.84 -11.70
C HIS A 136 6.17 -0.71 -11.61
N ALA A 137 5.75 0.54 -11.82
CA ALA A 137 6.64 1.69 -11.67
C ALA A 137 7.14 1.87 -10.23
N LEU A 138 6.32 1.57 -9.24
CA LEU A 138 6.68 1.61 -7.82
C LEU A 138 7.62 0.48 -7.42
N CYS A 139 7.48 -0.70 -8.00
CA CYS A 139 8.39 -1.85 -7.83
C CYS A 139 9.75 -1.65 -8.53
N ASP A 140 9.96 -0.53 -9.24
CA ASP A 140 11.15 -0.29 -10.05
C ASP A 140 11.36 -1.40 -11.10
N CYS A 141 10.25 -1.78 -11.76
CA CYS A 141 10.24 -2.84 -12.76
C CYS A 141 11.27 -2.56 -13.86
N LYS A 142 12.13 -3.53 -14.09
CA LYS A 142 13.23 -3.48 -15.07
C LYS A 142 13.25 -4.75 -15.92
N PRO A 143 13.81 -4.70 -17.14
CA PRO A 143 14.06 -5.92 -17.90
C PRO A 143 14.98 -6.84 -17.11
N HIS A 144 14.51 -8.02 -16.74
CA HIS A 144 15.30 -9.04 -16.04
C HIS A 144 14.73 -10.44 -16.28
N GLU A 145 15.59 -11.44 -16.09
CA GLU A 145 15.23 -12.84 -16.21
C GLU A 145 14.79 -13.42 -14.84
N ASN A 146 13.78 -12.80 -14.20
CA ASN A 146 13.27 -13.25 -12.91
C ASN A 146 12.19 -14.33 -13.09
N PRO A 147 12.42 -15.58 -12.69
CA PRO A 147 11.41 -16.64 -12.80
C PRO A 147 10.24 -16.42 -11.82
N ASN A 148 10.37 -15.50 -10.87
CA ASN A 148 9.33 -15.15 -9.91
C ASN A 148 8.62 -13.83 -10.28
N HIS A 149 8.72 -13.37 -11.54
CA HIS A 149 8.05 -12.15 -12.00
C HIS A 149 6.52 -12.21 -11.80
N TRP A 150 5.93 -13.41 -11.81
CA TRP A 150 4.53 -13.63 -11.45
C TRP A 150 4.15 -13.04 -10.08
N PHE A 151 5.11 -12.98 -9.13
CA PHE A 151 4.83 -12.39 -7.81
C PHE A 151 4.67 -10.87 -7.91
N GLU A 152 5.49 -10.19 -8.72
CA GLU A 152 5.30 -8.76 -9.01
C GLU A 152 3.96 -8.51 -9.70
N GLU A 153 3.59 -9.33 -10.69
CA GLU A 153 2.28 -9.27 -11.35
C GLU A 153 1.13 -9.44 -10.34
N SER A 154 1.28 -10.36 -9.40
CA SER A 154 0.29 -10.57 -8.34
C SER A 154 0.20 -9.40 -7.36
N LEU A 155 1.33 -8.73 -7.07
CA LEU A 155 1.33 -7.49 -6.29
C LEU A 155 0.64 -6.34 -7.04
N CYS A 156 0.88 -6.22 -8.34
CA CYS A 156 0.20 -5.23 -9.20
C CYS A 156 -1.30 -5.48 -9.26
N GLU A 157 -1.73 -6.74 -9.35
CA GLU A 157 -3.14 -7.11 -9.23
C GLU A 157 -3.71 -6.77 -7.85
N THR A 158 -2.95 -7.02 -6.77
CA THR A 158 -3.32 -6.61 -5.40
C THR A 158 -3.50 -5.08 -5.31
N ALA A 159 -2.60 -4.31 -5.94
CA ALA A 159 -2.69 -2.85 -5.97
C ALA A 159 -3.97 -2.39 -6.70
N SER A 160 -4.36 -3.07 -7.78
CA SER A 160 -5.61 -2.81 -8.48
C SER A 160 -6.83 -2.97 -7.59
N LEU A 161 -6.92 -4.09 -6.87
CA LEU A 161 -8.03 -4.39 -5.97
C LEU A 161 -8.07 -3.43 -4.78
N PHE A 162 -6.92 -3.19 -4.16
CA PHE A 162 -6.76 -2.26 -3.06
C PHE A 162 -7.22 -0.84 -3.45
N THR A 163 -6.71 -0.34 -4.57
CA THR A 163 -7.03 1.01 -5.07
C THR A 163 -8.51 1.16 -5.38
N LEU A 164 -9.14 0.20 -6.04
CA LEU A 164 -10.57 0.23 -6.31
C LEU A 164 -11.40 0.33 -5.04
N ARG A 165 -11.09 -0.46 -4.01
CA ARG A 165 -11.81 -0.46 -2.73
C ARG A 165 -11.59 0.85 -1.96
N LYS A 166 -10.35 1.35 -1.94
CA LYS A 166 -10.04 2.64 -1.33
C LYS A 166 -10.76 3.77 -2.05
N MET A 167 -10.70 3.79 -3.38
CA MET A 167 -11.34 4.80 -4.20
C MET A 167 -12.87 4.76 -4.07
N ALA A 168 -13.49 3.58 -3.94
CA ALA A 168 -14.91 3.45 -3.66
C ALA A 168 -15.28 4.13 -2.32
N GLY A 169 -14.46 3.96 -1.28
CA GLY A 169 -14.63 4.64 0.00
C GLY A 169 -14.50 6.15 -0.12
N THR A 170 -13.42 6.61 -0.76
CA THR A 170 -13.13 8.03 -0.96
C THR A 170 -14.22 8.72 -1.80
N TRP A 171 -14.65 8.12 -2.90
CA TRP A 171 -15.67 8.73 -3.77
C TRP A 171 -17.07 8.75 -3.15
N ASN A 172 -17.33 7.91 -2.17
CA ASN A 172 -18.58 8.01 -1.42
C ASN A 172 -18.71 9.32 -0.61
N THR A 173 -17.58 9.96 -0.29
CA THR A 173 -17.54 11.19 0.52
C THR A 173 -16.95 12.38 -0.21
N ALA A 174 -15.91 12.18 -1.00
CA ALA A 174 -15.11 13.22 -1.67
C ALA A 174 -14.74 12.84 -3.11
N PRO A 175 -15.72 12.65 -4.01
CA PRO A 175 -15.45 12.39 -5.42
C PRO A 175 -14.85 13.61 -6.11
N PRO A 176 -14.16 13.47 -7.28
CA PRO A 176 -13.64 14.58 -8.08
C PRO A 176 -14.72 15.60 -8.48
N TYR A 177 -15.94 15.12 -8.71
CA TYR A 177 -17.13 15.93 -8.94
C TYR A 177 -18.29 15.41 -8.08
N PRO A 178 -19.13 16.28 -7.50
CA PRO A 178 -20.22 15.85 -6.62
C PRO A 178 -21.17 14.82 -7.25
N ASN A 179 -21.43 14.94 -8.56
CA ASN A 179 -22.29 14.02 -9.32
C ASN A 179 -21.66 12.65 -9.60
N TRP A 180 -20.37 12.46 -9.30
CA TRP A 180 -19.69 11.16 -9.39
C TRP A 180 -19.78 10.32 -8.12
N LYS A 181 -20.38 10.82 -7.06
CA LYS A 181 -20.50 10.11 -5.79
C LYS A 181 -21.08 8.69 -5.95
N ASP A 182 -22.13 8.54 -6.74
CA ASP A 182 -22.77 7.24 -6.93
C ASP A 182 -21.92 6.24 -7.69
N TYR A 183 -20.88 6.68 -8.41
CA TYR A 183 -19.94 5.81 -9.08
C TYR A 183 -19.09 4.98 -8.08
N SER A 184 -19.03 5.39 -6.82
CA SER A 184 -18.42 4.61 -5.73
C SER A 184 -18.92 3.18 -5.67
N LYS A 185 -20.22 2.95 -5.95
CA LYS A 185 -20.85 1.62 -6.02
C LYS A 185 -20.28 0.78 -7.16
N SER A 186 -20.04 1.39 -8.33
CA SER A 186 -19.47 0.72 -9.50
C SER A 186 -18.00 0.33 -9.26
N LEU A 187 -17.23 1.17 -8.59
CA LEU A 187 -15.84 0.86 -8.17
C LEU A 187 -15.81 -0.35 -7.25
N ASN A 188 -16.68 -0.37 -6.24
CA ASN A 188 -16.74 -1.49 -5.30
C ASN A 188 -17.22 -2.78 -6.00
N ALA A 189 -18.29 -2.69 -6.82
CA ALA A 189 -18.80 -3.85 -7.55
C ALA A 189 -17.75 -4.46 -8.48
N TYR A 190 -16.96 -3.62 -9.15
CA TYR A 190 -15.88 -4.08 -10.02
C TYR A 190 -14.77 -4.79 -9.21
N ALA A 191 -14.39 -4.24 -8.05
CA ALA A 191 -13.44 -4.91 -7.15
C ALA A 191 -13.97 -6.27 -6.67
N ASP A 192 -15.24 -6.34 -6.23
CA ASP A 192 -15.87 -7.57 -5.75
C ASP A 192 -15.94 -8.65 -6.83
N GLU A 193 -16.23 -8.26 -8.09
CA GLU A 193 -16.21 -9.17 -9.22
C GLU A 193 -14.81 -9.78 -9.42
N ARG A 194 -13.77 -8.94 -9.42
CA ARG A 194 -12.38 -9.41 -9.58
C ARG A 194 -11.94 -10.31 -8.41
N ILE A 195 -12.26 -9.95 -7.18
CA ILE A 195 -11.99 -10.78 -5.99
C ILE A 195 -12.68 -12.15 -6.11
N LYS A 196 -13.91 -12.20 -6.63
CA LYS A 196 -14.61 -13.47 -6.85
C LYS A 196 -13.91 -14.39 -7.85
N LEU A 197 -13.28 -13.82 -8.89
CA LEU A 197 -12.48 -14.57 -9.86
C LEU A 197 -11.19 -15.14 -9.27
N GLY A 198 -10.63 -14.49 -8.25
CA GLY A 198 -9.41 -14.90 -7.55
C GLY A 198 -9.65 -15.81 -6.33
N LYS A 199 -10.78 -16.50 -6.23
CA LYS A 199 -11.04 -17.42 -5.10
C LYS A 199 -10.29 -18.73 -5.26
N LEU A 200 -9.70 -19.18 -4.16
CA LEU A 200 -9.16 -20.53 -4.06
C LEU A 200 -10.23 -21.58 -4.33
N PRO A 201 -9.86 -22.72 -4.96
CA PRO A 201 -10.74 -23.89 -5.06
C PRO A 201 -11.20 -24.34 -3.67
N ALA A 202 -12.47 -24.76 -3.57
CA ALA A 202 -13.04 -25.19 -2.30
C ALA A 202 -12.24 -26.36 -1.70
N GLY A 203 -11.96 -26.27 -0.39
CA GLY A 203 -11.22 -27.30 0.34
C GLY A 203 -9.70 -27.30 0.13
N THR A 204 -9.14 -26.32 -0.59
CA THR A 204 -7.70 -26.22 -0.83
C THR A 204 -7.11 -25.05 -0.02
N SER A 205 -6.04 -25.30 0.74
CA SER A 205 -5.25 -24.23 1.36
C SER A 205 -4.41 -23.52 0.30
N PHE A 206 -4.05 -22.26 0.56
CA PHE A 206 -3.22 -21.50 -0.39
C PHE A 206 -1.83 -22.11 -0.57
N PRO A 207 -1.09 -22.53 0.48
CA PRO A 207 0.22 -23.18 0.28
C PRO A 207 0.12 -24.42 -0.61
N ARG A 208 -0.89 -25.26 -0.41
CA ARG A 208 -1.11 -26.46 -1.25
C ARG A 208 -1.41 -26.10 -2.69
N TRP A 209 -2.33 -25.14 -2.91
CA TRP A 209 -2.63 -24.65 -4.24
C TRP A 209 -1.39 -24.06 -4.92
N PHE A 210 -0.60 -23.29 -4.18
CA PHE A 210 0.62 -22.69 -4.69
C PHE A 210 1.64 -23.74 -5.12
N ALA A 211 1.91 -24.75 -4.28
CA ALA A 211 2.83 -25.83 -4.60
C ALA A 211 2.45 -26.55 -5.91
N ASP A 212 1.15 -26.74 -6.15
CA ASP A 212 0.64 -27.38 -7.37
C ASP A 212 0.73 -26.45 -8.62
N ASN A 213 0.86 -25.12 -8.45
CA ASN A 213 0.81 -24.12 -9.53
C ASN A 213 2.10 -23.31 -9.74
N GLU A 214 3.07 -23.34 -8.81
CA GLU A 214 4.29 -22.53 -8.88
C GLU A 214 5.02 -22.68 -10.22
N ARG A 215 5.17 -23.94 -10.68
CA ARG A 215 5.86 -24.22 -11.94
C ARG A 215 5.23 -23.49 -13.13
N ASP A 216 3.91 -23.53 -13.23
CA ASP A 216 3.19 -22.88 -14.33
C ASP A 216 3.27 -21.37 -14.25
N MET A 217 3.20 -20.80 -13.04
CA MET A 217 3.37 -19.37 -12.79
C MET A 217 4.77 -18.89 -13.17
N ARG A 218 5.80 -19.69 -12.91
CA ARG A 218 7.19 -19.42 -13.34
C ARG A 218 7.38 -19.46 -14.85
N LEU A 219 6.59 -20.27 -15.56
CA LEU A 219 6.61 -20.39 -17.02
C LEU A 219 5.76 -19.30 -17.70
N ASN A 220 4.72 -18.84 -17.05
CA ASN A 220 3.82 -17.79 -17.53
C ASN A 220 3.49 -16.80 -16.40
N SER A 221 4.34 -15.79 -16.24
CA SER A 221 4.20 -14.80 -15.18
C SER A 221 2.94 -13.95 -15.27
N VAL A 222 2.36 -13.82 -16.46
CA VAL A 222 1.16 -13.00 -16.72
C VAL A 222 -0.14 -13.81 -16.71
N ASP A 223 -0.14 -15.01 -16.11
CA ASP A 223 -1.35 -15.81 -15.94
C ASP A 223 -2.31 -15.11 -14.95
N ARG A 224 -3.20 -14.33 -15.51
CA ARG A 224 -4.13 -13.50 -14.73
C ARG A 224 -4.99 -14.32 -13.77
N ALA A 225 -5.40 -15.55 -14.13
CA ALA A 225 -6.24 -16.36 -13.27
C ALA A 225 -5.50 -16.76 -11.99
N ARG A 226 -4.22 -17.16 -12.11
CA ARG A 226 -3.38 -17.51 -10.97
C ARG A 226 -2.96 -16.28 -10.17
N ASN A 227 -2.58 -15.19 -10.84
CA ASN A 227 -2.20 -13.93 -10.18
C ASN A 227 -3.35 -13.35 -9.37
N ASN A 228 -4.61 -13.46 -9.82
CA ASN A 228 -5.79 -13.06 -9.06
C ASN A 228 -5.96 -13.86 -7.75
N ILE A 229 -5.66 -15.15 -7.75
CA ILE A 229 -5.73 -15.97 -6.53
C ILE A 229 -4.69 -15.50 -5.52
N VAL A 230 -3.45 -15.28 -5.94
CA VAL A 230 -2.39 -14.74 -5.08
C VAL A 230 -2.78 -13.35 -4.57
N ALA A 231 -3.29 -12.48 -5.44
CA ALA A 231 -3.74 -11.15 -5.07
C ALA A 231 -4.86 -11.19 -4.01
N GLY A 232 -5.78 -12.14 -4.12
CA GLY A 232 -6.84 -12.36 -3.12
C GLY A 232 -6.31 -12.73 -1.73
N VAL A 233 -5.17 -13.43 -1.66
CA VAL A 233 -4.48 -13.77 -0.41
C VAL A 233 -3.68 -12.59 0.14
N LEU A 234 -3.05 -11.79 -0.72
CA LEU A 234 -2.23 -10.65 -0.31
C LEU A 234 -3.06 -9.43 0.09
N LEU A 235 -4.20 -9.19 -0.54
CA LEU A 235 -5.03 -8.01 -0.35
C LEU A 235 -5.35 -7.73 1.14
N PRO A 236 -5.79 -8.70 1.95
CA PRO A 236 -6.07 -8.45 3.37
C PRO A 236 -4.85 -7.98 4.17
N LEU A 237 -3.63 -8.39 3.79
CA LEU A 237 -2.39 -7.97 4.46
C LEU A 237 -2.13 -6.48 4.23
N PHE A 238 -2.28 -6.02 2.99
CA PHE A 238 -2.11 -4.61 2.64
C PHE A 238 -3.28 -3.73 3.14
N GLU A 239 -4.48 -4.27 3.23
CA GLU A 239 -5.61 -3.54 3.82
C GLU A 239 -5.47 -3.36 5.34
N ALA A 240 -4.88 -4.34 6.03
CA ALA A 240 -4.63 -4.27 7.47
C ALA A 240 -3.56 -3.23 7.82
N ASP A 241 -2.52 -3.09 7.01
CA ASP A 241 -1.49 -2.06 7.17
C ASP A 241 -1.09 -1.46 5.82
N PRO A 242 -1.83 -0.46 5.33
CA PRO A 242 -1.56 0.15 4.03
C PRO A 242 -0.21 0.84 3.90
N LYS A 243 0.45 1.21 5.00
CA LYS A 243 1.79 1.80 4.97
C LYS A 243 2.83 0.83 4.43
N MET A 244 2.54 -0.47 4.46
CA MET A 244 3.41 -1.51 3.94
C MET A 244 3.49 -1.54 2.42
N TRP A 245 2.65 -0.79 1.70
CA TRP A 245 2.85 -0.56 0.27
C TRP A 245 4.24 -0.02 -0.05
N GLU A 246 4.82 0.79 0.82
CA GLU A 246 6.18 1.32 0.62
C GLU A 246 7.23 0.19 0.45
N ALA A 247 7.00 -0.98 1.03
CA ALA A 247 7.92 -2.13 0.92
C ALA A 247 8.14 -2.59 -0.54
N VAL A 248 7.17 -2.39 -1.43
CA VAL A 248 7.29 -2.86 -2.83
C VAL A 248 8.41 -2.15 -3.60
N THR A 249 8.82 -0.95 -3.15
CA THR A 249 9.94 -0.20 -3.77
C THR A 249 11.28 -0.94 -3.71
N TYR A 250 11.40 -1.91 -2.82
CA TYR A 250 12.63 -2.68 -2.60
C TYR A 250 12.63 -4.04 -3.31
N LEU A 251 11.52 -4.39 -3.98
CA LEU A 251 11.32 -5.71 -4.56
C LEU A 251 12.38 -6.06 -5.62
N ASN A 252 12.68 -5.12 -6.52
CA ASN A 252 13.57 -5.31 -7.67
C ASN A 252 14.91 -4.58 -7.51
N THR A 253 15.38 -4.38 -6.29
CA THR A 253 16.63 -3.67 -6.02
C THR A 253 17.85 -4.48 -6.48
N GLU A 254 17.84 -5.79 -6.31
CA GLU A 254 18.93 -6.67 -6.76
C GLU A 254 18.73 -7.11 -8.22
N LYS A 255 19.83 -7.34 -8.92
CA LYS A 255 19.81 -7.96 -10.24
C LYS A 255 19.45 -9.44 -10.08
N LEU A 256 18.24 -9.80 -10.46
CA LEU A 256 17.73 -11.16 -10.37
C LEU A 256 18.18 -11.99 -11.57
N THR A 257 18.34 -13.30 -11.36
CA THR A 257 18.75 -14.27 -12.37
C THR A 257 17.74 -15.40 -12.47
N LYS A 258 17.81 -16.22 -13.55
CA LYS A 258 16.97 -17.40 -13.78
C LYS A 258 17.01 -18.45 -12.65
N LEU A 259 18.00 -18.41 -11.79
CA LEU A 259 18.23 -19.41 -10.74
C LEU A 259 17.60 -19.05 -9.40
N TYR A 260 17.00 -17.85 -9.25
CA TYR A 260 16.38 -17.46 -7.98
C TYR A 260 15.15 -18.31 -7.68
N SER A 261 15.17 -18.99 -6.52
CA SER A 261 13.95 -19.56 -5.93
C SER A 261 13.07 -18.46 -5.37
N LEU A 262 11.79 -18.74 -5.12
CA LEU A 262 10.88 -17.79 -4.45
C LEU A 262 11.42 -17.35 -3.08
N LYS A 263 11.94 -18.31 -2.30
CA LYS A 263 12.57 -18.05 -1.01
C LYS A 263 13.71 -17.03 -1.12
N GLN A 264 14.64 -17.23 -2.07
CA GLN A 264 15.73 -16.29 -2.30
C GLN A 264 15.23 -14.91 -2.74
N TYR A 265 14.15 -14.85 -3.51
CA TYR A 265 13.51 -13.61 -3.92
C TYR A 265 12.96 -12.84 -2.72
N PHE A 266 12.26 -13.51 -1.82
CA PHE A 266 11.74 -12.90 -0.59
C PHE A 266 12.86 -12.51 0.39
N GLU A 267 13.90 -13.32 0.51
CA GLU A 267 15.09 -12.96 1.31
C GLU A 267 15.79 -11.71 0.77
N ALA A 268 15.94 -11.58 -0.56
CA ALA A 268 16.47 -10.38 -1.19
C ALA A 268 15.58 -9.17 -0.93
N TRP A 269 14.26 -9.30 -1.11
CA TRP A 269 13.31 -8.26 -0.80
C TRP A 269 13.41 -7.79 0.66
N SER A 270 13.42 -8.72 1.61
CA SER A 270 13.56 -8.43 3.04
C SER A 270 14.90 -7.76 3.37
N ARG A 271 16.01 -8.25 2.79
CA ARG A 271 17.35 -7.72 3.03
C ARG A 271 17.50 -6.28 2.55
N ASN A 272 16.92 -5.96 1.39
CA ASN A 272 16.99 -4.64 0.76
C ASN A 272 15.99 -3.64 1.35
N SER A 273 14.98 -4.12 2.07
CA SER A 273 13.95 -3.29 2.68
C SER A 273 14.44 -2.67 4.00
N GLU A 274 13.87 -1.51 4.34
CA GLU A 274 14.07 -0.92 5.66
C GLU A 274 13.61 -1.87 6.78
N PRO A 275 14.22 -1.83 7.97
CA PRO A 275 13.88 -2.72 9.08
C PRO A 275 12.38 -2.77 9.41
N ARG A 276 11.68 -1.64 9.29
CA ARG A 276 10.24 -1.54 9.57
C ARG A 276 9.36 -2.39 8.64
N HIS A 277 9.83 -2.73 7.44
CA HIS A 277 9.07 -3.53 6.47
C HIS A 277 9.28 -5.04 6.63
N ARG A 278 10.35 -5.46 7.31
CA ARG A 278 10.76 -6.88 7.34
C ARG A 278 9.73 -7.81 7.98
N ALA A 279 9.05 -7.35 9.04
CA ALA A 279 8.01 -8.14 9.68
C ALA A 279 6.81 -8.36 8.74
N PHE A 280 6.44 -7.34 7.96
CA PHE A 280 5.40 -7.45 6.95
C PHE A 280 5.81 -8.42 5.82
N ILE A 281 7.03 -8.28 5.29
CA ILE A 281 7.56 -9.18 4.26
C ILE A 281 7.57 -10.63 4.76
N ALA A 282 7.96 -10.86 6.02
CA ALA A 282 7.87 -12.18 6.64
C ALA A 282 6.43 -12.71 6.70
N SER A 283 5.43 -11.85 6.97
CA SER A 283 4.02 -12.25 6.96
C SER A 283 3.52 -12.60 5.55
N VAL A 284 4.01 -11.91 4.53
CA VAL A 284 3.76 -12.27 3.12
C VAL A 284 4.40 -13.61 2.79
N THR A 285 5.69 -13.81 3.11
CA THR A 285 6.42 -15.06 2.87
C THR A 285 5.70 -16.26 3.50
N LYS A 286 5.22 -16.09 4.73
CA LYS A 286 4.51 -17.14 5.46
C LYS A 286 3.23 -17.63 4.76
N GLN A 287 2.64 -16.83 3.87
CA GLN A 287 1.47 -17.29 3.11
C GLN A 287 1.81 -18.45 2.16
N PHE A 288 3.05 -18.57 1.73
CA PHE A 288 3.54 -19.57 0.78
C PHE A 288 4.13 -20.81 1.47
N ASP A 289 4.30 -20.79 2.79
CA ASP A 289 4.83 -21.90 3.57
C ASP A 289 3.69 -22.86 3.98
N GLU A 290 3.95 -24.20 3.97
CA GLU A 290 3.01 -25.22 4.46
C GLU A 290 2.85 -25.22 5.98
#